data_c01b91d5f2fccc27c8088fc0105e6495
#
_entry.id   c01b91d5f2fccc27c8088fc0105e6495
#
_cell.length_a   1.000
_cell.length_b   1.000
_cell.length_c   1.000
_cell.angle_alpha   90.00
_cell.angle_beta   90.00
_cell.angle_gamma   90.00
#
_symmetry.space_group_name_H-M   'P 1'
#
loop_
_entity.id
_entity.type
_entity.pdbx_description
1 polymer ?
#
loop_
_entity_poly.entity_id
_entity_poly.type
_entity_poly.pdbx_seq_one_letter_code
_entity_poly.pdbx_strand_id
1 'polypeptide(L)' 'MNGNYLLDTSVIIRVINNDNIVVDKIRSASNIFIPVIAIGELYFGANNSTQKEKNLEKINMLSLSLPILIVDTQ' A
#
# COMPACT_ATOMS: atom_id res chain seq x y z
N MET A 1 -5.36 -11.18 -16.22
CA MET A 1 -6.65 -11.30 -15.56
C MET A 1 -6.79 -10.29 -14.43
N ASN A 2 -7.86 -9.56 -14.43
CA ASN A 2 -8.12 -8.59 -13.39
C ASN A 2 -8.69 -9.29 -12.17
N GLY A 3 -8.35 -8.81 -11.01
CA GLY A 3 -8.83 -9.39 -9.78
C GLY A 3 -8.86 -8.39 -8.65
N ASN A 4 -9.34 -8.89 -7.53
CA ASN A 4 -9.36 -8.14 -6.30
C ASN A 4 -8.27 -8.69 -5.37
N TYR A 5 -7.51 -7.80 -4.78
CA TYR A 5 -6.43 -8.18 -3.87
C TYR A 5 -6.65 -7.55 -2.50
N LEU A 6 -6.38 -8.31 -1.48
CA LEU A 6 -6.32 -7.81 -0.11
C LEU A 6 -4.85 -7.80 0.29
N LEU A 7 -4.29 -6.63 0.54
CA LEU A 7 -2.88 -6.49 0.85
C LEU A 7 -2.65 -6.26 2.33
N ASP A 8 -1.71 -6.97 2.91
CA ASP A 8 -1.26 -6.69 4.26
C ASP A 8 -0.09 -5.70 4.23
N THR A 9 0.34 -5.31 5.41
CA THR A 9 1.38 -4.29 5.56
C THR A 9 2.67 -4.67 4.87
N SER A 10 3.10 -5.92 4.96
CA SER A 10 4.37 -6.35 4.38
C SER A 10 4.36 -6.27 2.86
N VAL A 11 3.25 -6.62 2.23
CA VAL A 11 3.12 -6.52 0.77
C VAL A 11 3.09 -5.06 0.34
N ILE A 12 2.38 -4.21 1.09
CA ILE A 12 2.32 -2.79 0.78
C ILE A 12 3.71 -2.16 0.83
N ILE A 13 4.53 -2.54 1.80
CA ILE A 13 5.89 -2.04 1.90
C ILE A 13 6.70 -2.41 0.66
N ARG A 14 6.51 -3.62 0.14
CA ARG A 14 7.17 -4.02 -1.11
C ARG A 14 6.73 -3.17 -2.29
N VAL A 15 5.44 -2.86 -2.37
CA VAL A 15 4.93 -2.00 -3.44
C VAL A 15 5.55 -0.62 -3.33
N ILE A 16 5.60 -0.06 -2.13
CA ILE A 16 6.17 1.26 -1.89
C ILE A 16 7.64 1.30 -2.29
N ASN A 17 8.35 0.20 -2.07
CA ASN A 17 9.78 0.10 -2.40
C ASN A 17 10.04 -0.35 -3.84
N ASN A 18 8.99 -0.33 -4.67
CA ASN A 18 9.09 -0.65 -6.10
C ASN A 18 9.60 -2.07 -6.38
N ASP A 19 9.12 -3.04 -5.61
CA ASP A 19 9.37 -4.44 -5.92
C ASP A 19 8.62 -4.77 -7.22
N ASN A 20 9.34 -4.89 -8.31
CA ASN A 20 8.76 -5.03 -9.64
C ASN A 20 7.86 -6.25 -9.77
N ILE A 21 8.19 -7.33 -9.10
CA ILE A 21 7.39 -8.56 -9.18
C ILE A 21 6.01 -8.31 -8.57
N VAL A 22 5.98 -7.69 -7.39
CA VAL A 22 4.72 -7.40 -6.71
C VAL A 22 3.92 -6.32 -7.45
N VAL A 23 4.59 -5.26 -7.89
CA VAL A 23 3.94 -4.17 -8.61
C VAL A 23 3.29 -4.68 -9.89
N ASP A 24 3.99 -5.54 -10.64
CA ASP A 24 3.44 -6.10 -11.87
C ASP A 24 2.20 -6.94 -11.61
N LYS A 25 2.19 -7.68 -10.51
CA LYS A 25 1.02 -8.51 -10.17
C LYS A 25 -0.23 -7.70 -9.88
N ILE A 26 -0.08 -6.56 -9.21
CA ILE A 26 -1.25 -5.76 -8.79
C ILE A 26 -1.61 -4.66 -9.78
N ARG A 27 -0.77 -4.40 -10.78
CA ARG A 27 -1.01 -3.31 -11.74
C ARG A 27 -2.31 -3.46 -12.50
N SER A 28 -2.71 -4.68 -12.78
CA SER A 28 -3.94 -4.96 -13.52
C SER A 28 -5.13 -5.25 -12.61
N ALA A 29 -4.98 -5.05 -11.32
CA ALA A 29 -6.06 -5.31 -10.37
C ALA A 29 -7.25 -4.39 -10.61
N SER A 30 -8.45 -4.93 -10.44
CA SER A 30 -9.68 -4.12 -10.48
C SER A 30 -9.82 -3.32 -9.19
N ASN A 31 -9.55 -3.94 -8.06
CA ASN A 31 -9.62 -3.30 -6.76
C ASN A 31 -8.52 -3.84 -5.86
N ILE A 32 -7.96 -2.95 -5.05
CA ILE A 32 -6.97 -3.32 -4.06
C ILE A 32 -7.52 -2.92 -2.70
N PHE A 33 -7.76 -3.89 -1.85
CA PHE A 33 -8.31 -3.67 -0.52
C PHE A 33 -7.18 -3.63 0.50
N ILE A 34 -7.15 -2.59 1.31
CA ILE A 34 -6.15 -2.44 2.36
C ILE A 34 -6.89 -2.27 3.68
N PRO A 35 -6.64 -3.15 4.67
CA PRO A 35 -7.25 -2.99 5.98
C PRO A 35 -6.85 -1.67 6.63
N VAL A 36 -7.79 -1.03 7.31
CA VAL A 36 -7.52 0.26 7.95
C VAL A 36 -6.37 0.16 8.94
N ILE A 37 -6.23 -0.98 9.61
CA ILE A 37 -5.13 -1.17 10.56
C ILE A 37 -3.78 -1.17 9.85
N ALA A 38 -3.71 -1.71 8.64
CA ALA A 38 -2.47 -1.70 7.86
C ALA A 38 -2.07 -0.28 7.48
N ILE A 39 -3.04 0.56 7.13
CA ILE A 39 -2.78 1.97 6.85
C ILE A 39 -2.20 2.65 8.09
N GLY A 40 -2.79 2.39 9.26
CA GLY A 40 -2.28 2.94 10.51
C GLY A 40 -0.84 2.53 10.78
N GLU A 41 -0.51 1.27 10.54
CA GLU A 41 0.84 0.76 10.72
C GLU A 41 1.83 1.43 9.76
N LEU A 42 1.41 1.65 8.52
CA LEU A 42 2.26 2.33 7.53
C LEU A 42 2.58 3.76 7.96
N TYR A 43 1.57 4.51 8.38
CA TYR A 43 1.78 5.88 8.83
C TYR A 43 2.60 5.93 10.12
N PHE A 44 2.36 5.01 11.03
CA PHE A 44 3.15 4.92 12.26
C PHE A 44 4.62 4.69 11.92
N GLY A 45 4.91 3.73 11.05
CA GLY A 45 6.27 3.43 10.63
C GLY A 45 6.92 4.61 9.93
N ALA A 46 6.19 5.30 9.04
CA ALA A 46 6.72 6.46 8.33
C ALA A 46 7.03 7.60 9.29
N ASN A 47 6.15 7.86 10.25
CA ASN A 47 6.34 8.95 11.23
C ASN A 47 7.55 8.71 12.14
N ASN A 48 7.90 7.45 12.36
CA ASN A 48 9.04 7.09 13.21
C ASN A 48 10.32 6.80 12.42
N SER A 49 10.28 7.03 11.11
CA SER A 49 11.42 6.82 10.25
C SER A 49 12.34 8.03 10.23
N THR A 50 13.63 7.80 9.97
CA THR A 50 14.58 8.88 9.74
C THR A 50 14.30 9.62 8.43
N GLN A 51 13.50 9.01 7.53
CA GLN A 51 13.11 9.59 6.26
C GLN A 51 11.61 9.82 6.23
N LYS A 52 11.11 10.46 7.27
CA LYS A 52 9.68 10.65 7.48
C LYS A 52 8.95 11.23 6.27
N GLU A 53 9.43 12.37 5.78
CA GLU A 53 8.74 13.07 4.69
C GLU A 53 8.74 12.25 3.41
N LYS A 54 9.86 11.61 3.10
CA LYS A 54 9.98 10.77 1.92
C LYS A 54 9.03 9.57 1.99
N ASN A 55 8.96 8.94 3.15
CA ASN A 55 8.10 7.77 3.33
C ASN A 55 6.62 8.14 3.31
N LEU A 56 6.26 9.27 3.90
CA LEU A 56 4.87 9.75 3.82
C LEU A 56 4.47 10.06 2.38
N GLU A 57 5.37 10.65 1.60
CA GLU A 57 5.12 10.91 0.20
C GLU A 57 4.88 9.63 -0.58
N LYS A 58 5.68 8.58 -0.32
CA LYS A 58 5.50 7.29 -0.97
C LYS A 58 4.12 6.69 -0.68
N ILE A 59 3.67 6.79 0.56
CA ILE A 59 2.35 6.29 0.93
C ILE A 59 1.25 7.07 0.21
N ASN A 60 1.38 8.38 0.13
CA ASN A 60 0.41 9.21 -0.57
C ASN A 60 0.36 8.88 -2.06
N MET A 61 1.52 8.69 -2.67
CA MET A 61 1.59 8.34 -4.10
C MET A 61 0.93 7.00 -4.39
N LEU A 62 1.03 6.06 -3.46
CA LEU A 62 0.40 4.76 -3.61
C LEU A 62 -1.11 4.90 -3.78
N SER A 63 -1.75 5.70 -2.96
CA SER A 63 -3.21 5.86 -3.01
C SER A 63 -3.68 6.60 -4.26
N LEU A 64 -2.79 7.37 -4.90
CA LEU A 64 -3.12 8.07 -6.14
C LEU A 64 -2.91 7.20 -7.38
N SER A 65 -2.06 6.18 -7.27
CA SER A 65 -1.63 5.40 -8.44
C SER A 65 -2.43 4.14 -8.66
N LEU A 66 -3.14 3.65 -7.65
CA LEU A 66 -3.83 2.37 -7.70
C LEU A 66 -5.28 2.50 -7.23
N PRO A 67 -6.17 1.60 -7.69
CA PRO A 67 -7.57 1.62 -7.27
C PRO A 67 -7.73 1.05 -5.85
N ILE A 68 -7.31 1.82 -4.87
CA ILE A 68 -7.26 1.38 -3.48
C ILE A 68 -8.55 1.67 -2.75
N LEU A 69 -9.05 0.68 -2.03
CA LEU A 69 -10.19 0.80 -1.14
C LEU A 69 -9.76 0.40 0.27
N ILE A 70 -9.96 1.30 1.21
CA ILE A 70 -9.62 1.03 2.60
C ILE A 70 -10.82 0.37 3.25
N VAL A 71 -10.60 -0.76 3.91
CA VAL A 71 -11.67 -1.52 4.52
C VAL A 71 -11.45 -1.63 6.02
N ASP A 72 -12.55 -1.59 6.76
CA ASP A 72 -12.54 -1.76 8.21
C ASP A 72 -12.79 -3.23 8.49
N THR A 73 -11.71 -3.96 8.72
CA THR A 73 -11.79 -5.40 8.99
C THR A 73 -11.62 -5.63 10.49
N GLN A 74 -12.45 -6.47 11.03
CA GLN A 74 -12.41 -6.85 12.44
C GLN A 74 -11.82 -8.24 12.59
#